data_c5896a601046cc272e6fd90fcc8ba58f
#
_entry.id   c5896a601046cc272e6fd90fcc8ba58f
#
_cell.length_a   1.000
_cell.length_b   1.000
_cell.length_c   1.000
_cell.angle_alpha   90.00
_cell.angle_beta   90.00
_cell.angle_gamma   90.00
#
_symmetry.space_group_name_H-M   'P 1'
#
loop_
_entity.id
_entity.type
_entity.pdbx_description
1 polymer ?
#
loop_
_entity_poly.entity_id
_entity_poly.type
_entity_poly.pdbx_seq_one_letter_code
_entity_poly.pdbx_strand_id
1 'polypeptide(L)'
;MTQKQAIQLFEDRKVRTVWDDDTETWYFSIIDVIEALTGTDRPRKYWSDLKKKLQYEGSEVSEKIGQLKMLASDGKMRFTDVADTQQLFRLIQSIPSPKAEPFKQWMAQIASDRLDQMQDPELSIQQAMLDYKRLGYSDNWINQRLKSMEVRKELTDEWQRRGMEGKQYAALTDIITMEWAGRNTKSYKQFKGIKKENLRDNMTNIELALNTLAEAAVTEISKQQQPKGFQHNVRVAKSGGSVAKAARKQLENQLGHSVISPINAKQVLGNVPDNPVSETAYLTSTEKITRPIICNDSEDIK
;
A
#
# COMPACT_ATOMS: atom_id res chain seq x y z
N MET A 1 -5.80 2.60 -0.14
CA MET A 1 -6.80 2.93 0.93
C MET A 1 -7.92 1.90 0.85
N THR A 2 -8.29 1.24 1.94
CA THR A 2 -9.43 0.32 1.96
C THR A 2 -10.72 1.12 2.25
N GLN A 3 -11.90 0.56 1.90
CA GLN A 3 -13.20 1.18 2.23
C GLN A 3 -13.32 1.50 3.73
N LYS A 4 -12.76 0.65 4.59
CA LYS A 4 -12.75 0.84 6.05
C LYS A 4 -11.91 2.05 6.45
N GLN A 5 -10.76 2.28 5.81
CA GLN A 5 -9.91 3.46 6.03
C GLN A 5 -10.53 4.75 5.51
N ALA A 6 -11.27 4.67 4.38
CA ALA A 6 -12.00 5.82 3.84
C ALA A 6 -13.16 6.26 4.76
N ILE A 7 -13.81 5.32 5.46
CA ILE A 7 -14.88 5.61 6.43
C ILE A 7 -14.30 6.26 7.70
N GLN A 8 -13.15 5.80 8.19
CA GLN A 8 -12.46 6.37 9.36
C GLN A 8 -12.02 7.82 9.15
N LEU A 9 -11.63 8.20 7.92
CA LEU A 9 -11.28 9.59 7.57
C LEU A 9 -12.41 10.60 7.80
N PHE A 10 -13.65 10.16 7.90
CA PHE A 10 -14.82 11.02 8.01
C PHE A 10 -15.62 10.84 9.30
N GLU A 11 -14.95 10.44 10.40
CA GLU A 11 -15.58 10.31 11.75
C GLU A 11 -16.88 9.49 11.74
N ASP A 12 -16.84 8.27 11.18
CA ASP A 12 -17.99 7.35 11.04
C ASP A 12 -19.18 7.89 10.22
N ARG A 13 -19.06 9.04 9.59
CA ARG A 13 -20.07 9.53 8.66
C ARG A 13 -20.05 8.73 7.36
N LYS A 14 -21.21 8.30 6.91
CA LYS A 14 -21.39 7.48 5.70
C LYS A 14 -21.10 8.31 4.45
N VAL A 15 -19.85 8.36 4.03
CA VAL A 15 -19.45 8.85 2.71
C VAL A 15 -19.57 7.71 1.71
N ARG A 16 -20.42 7.86 0.69
CA ARG A 16 -20.53 6.87 -0.37
C ARG A 16 -19.26 6.83 -1.19
N THR A 17 -18.79 5.62 -1.45
CA THR A 17 -17.59 5.38 -2.26
C THR A 17 -17.90 4.36 -3.34
N VAL A 18 -17.26 4.51 -4.49
CA VAL A 18 -17.31 3.54 -5.60
C VAL A 18 -15.88 3.20 -5.99
N TRP A 19 -15.67 1.93 -6.19
CA TRP A 19 -14.44 1.43 -6.77
C TRP A 19 -14.61 1.29 -8.29
N ASP A 20 -13.67 1.84 -9.06
CA ASP A 20 -13.59 1.68 -10.50
C ASP A 20 -12.49 0.65 -10.81
N ASP A 21 -12.90 -0.48 -11.41
CA ASP A 21 -12.00 -1.57 -11.76
C ASP A 21 -11.09 -1.23 -12.96
N ASP A 22 -11.53 -0.34 -13.85
CA ASP A 22 -10.78 0.02 -15.06
C ASP A 22 -9.62 0.97 -14.73
N THR A 23 -9.88 1.97 -13.89
CA THR A 23 -8.88 2.94 -13.44
C THR A 23 -8.16 2.52 -12.16
N GLU A 24 -8.59 1.43 -11.55
CA GLU A 24 -8.10 0.94 -10.24
C GLU A 24 -8.12 2.02 -9.14
N THR A 25 -9.19 2.83 -9.10
CA THR A 25 -9.27 4.02 -8.27
C THR A 25 -10.55 4.05 -7.44
N TRP A 26 -10.43 4.53 -6.19
CA TRP A 26 -11.58 4.85 -5.34
C TRP A 26 -12.11 6.24 -5.66
N TYR A 27 -13.41 6.33 -5.88
CA TYR A 27 -14.13 7.58 -6.04
C TYR A 27 -15.06 7.84 -4.85
N PHE A 28 -15.09 9.08 -4.40
CA PHE A 28 -15.83 9.55 -3.22
C PHE A 28 -16.93 10.53 -3.66
N SER A 29 -18.12 10.40 -3.07
CA SER A 29 -19.19 11.37 -3.27
C SER A 29 -18.82 12.73 -2.67
N ILE A 30 -18.67 13.75 -3.49
CA ILE A 30 -18.31 15.11 -3.06
C ILE A 30 -19.38 15.69 -2.13
N ILE A 31 -20.64 15.42 -2.42
CA ILE A 31 -21.78 15.90 -1.61
C ILE A 31 -21.72 15.37 -0.19
N ASP A 32 -21.43 14.08 -0.03
CA ASP A 32 -21.35 13.44 1.29
C ASP A 32 -20.15 13.95 2.08
N VAL A 33 -19.03 14.19 1.41
CA VAL A 33 -17.82 14.77 2.03
C VAL A 33 -18.07 16.17 2.50
N ILE A 34 -18.74 17.01 1.68
CA ILE A 34 -19.10 18.38 2.09
C ILE A 34 -20.04 18.34 3.29
N GLU A 35 -21.06 17.48 3.29
CA GLU A 35 -21.97 17.31 4.41
C GLU A 35 -21.21 16.90 5.68
N ALA A 36 -20.32 15.95 5.58
CA ALA A 36 -19.49 15.48 6.71
C ALA A 36 -18.63 16.61 7.28
N LEU A 37 -17.93 17.37 6.43
CA LEU A 37 -16.95 18.37 6.85
C LEU A 37 -17.55 19.74 7.18
N THR A 38 -18.78 20.04 6.76
CA THR A 38 -19.40 21.34 7.04
C THR A 38 -20.60 21.22 7.97
N GLY A 39 -21.27 20.08 7.98
CA GLY A 39 -22.54 19.88 8.69
C GLY A 39 -23.69 20.70 8.10
N THR A 40 -23.58 21.14 6.84
CA THR A 40 -24.62 21.93 6.17
C THR A 40 -25.84 21.11 5.79
N ASP A 41 -27.02 21.66 5.97
CA ASP A 41 -28.30 21.04 5.53
C ASP A 41 -28.50 21.11 4.01
N ARG A 42 -27.65 21.87 3.30
CA ARG A 42 -27.76 22.11 1.84
C ARG A 42 -26.44 21.78 1.13
N PRO A 43 -25.90 20.55 1.22
CA PRO A 43 -24.59 20.22 0.69
C PRO A 43 -24.49 20.38 -0.84
N ARG A 44 -25.59 20.16 -1.58
CA ARG A 44 -25.64 20.38 -3.05
C ARG A 44 -25.47 21.85 -3.43
N LYS A 45 -26.13 22.76 -2.70
CA LYS A 45 -25.98 24.20 -2.92
C LYS A 45 -24.54 24.62 -2.59
N TYR A 46 -24.04 24.19 -1.44
CA TYR A 46 -22.67 24.47 -1.04
C TYR A 46 -21.67 24.04 -2.11
N TRP A 47 -21.84 22.82 -2.65
CA TRP A 47 -20.99 22.31 -3.73
C TRP A 47 -21.08 23.19 -4.99
N SER A 48 -22.26 23.55 -5.41
CA SER A 48 -22.46 24.43 -6.57
C SER A 48 -21.73 25.75 -6.42
N ASP A 49 -21.80 26.37 -5.24
CA ASP A 49 -21.15 27.65 -4.95
C ASP A 49 -19.63 27.49 -4.87
N LEU A 50 -19.14 26.44 -4.21
CA LEU A 50 -17.70 26.10 -4.15
C LEU A 50 -17.13 25.82 -5.54
N LYS A 51 -17.85 25.08 -6.37
CA LYS A 51 -17.44 24.76 -7.75
C LYS A 51 -17.25 26.03 -8.58
N LYS A 52 -18.18 26.97 -8.49
CA LYS A 52 -18.08 28.29 -9.18
C LYS A 52 -16.87 29.08 -8.68
N LYS A 53 -16.63 29.09 -7.36
CA LYS A 53 -15.48 29.76 -6.75
C LYS A 53 -14.17 29.17 -7.28
N LEU A 54 -14.04 27.83 -7.28
CA LEU A 54 -12.86 27.14 -7.79
C LEU A 54 -12.62 27.41 -9.27
N GLN A 55 -13.69 27.48 -10.07
CA GLN A 55 -13.61 27.83 -11.49
C GLN A 55 -13.11 29.28 -11.68
N TYR A 56 -13.64 30.21 -10.89
CA TYR A 56 -13.20 31.62 -10.92
C TYR A 56 -11.72 31.78 -10.51
N GLU A 57 -11.26 30.98 -9.55
CA GLU A 57 -9.87 30.94 -9.10
C GLU A 57 -8.93 30.20 -10.08
N GLY A 58 -9.44 29.72 -11.22
CA GLY A 58 -8.66 28.98 -12.22
C GLY A 58 -8.20 27.59 -11.74
N SER A 59 -8.90 27.00 -10.78
CA SER A 59 -8.56 25.67 -10.25
C SER A 59 -8.99 24.57 -11.21
N GLU A 60 -8.04 23.80 -11.72
CA GLU A 60 -8.31 22.61 -12.55
C GLU A 60 -9.11 21.51 -11.83
N VAL A 61 -9.23 21.57 -10.51
CA VAL A 61 -9.94 20.54 -9.73
C VAL A 61 -11.39 20.42 -10.16
N SER A 62 -12.05 21.57 -10.44
CA SER A 62 -13.45 21.59 -10.85
C SER A 62 -13.70 21.00 -12.25
N GLU A 63 -12.69 21.02 -13.11
CA GLU A 63 -12.78 20.50 -14.49
C GLU A 63 -12.61 18.99 -14.56
N LYS A 64 -11.88 18.41 -13.61
CA LYS A 64 -11.56 16.98 -13.56
C LYS A 64 -12.57 16.15 -12.74
N ILE A 65 -13.64 16.77 -12.25
CA ILE A 65 -14.69 16.10 -11.47
C ILE A 65 -15.51 15.18 -12.38
N GLY A 66 -15.52 13.89 -12.02
CA GLY A 66 -16.32 12.89 -12.70
C GLY A 66 -17.75 12.78 -12.16
N GLN A 67 -18.60 12.07 -12.89
CA GLN A 67 -19.94 11.70 -12.44
C GLN A 67 -20.14 10.19 -12.51
N LEU A 68 -20.47 9.57 -11.38
CA LEU A 68 -20.77 8.15 -11.29
C LEU A 68 -22.18 7.93 -10.75
N LYS A 69 -22.82 6.81 -11.17
CA LYS A 69 -24.08 6.39 -10.58
C LYS A 69 -23.84 5.82 -9.19
N MET A 70 -24.45 6.44 -8.19
CA MET A 70 -24.40 6.01 -6.79
C MET A 70 -25.80 5.80 -6.24
N LEU A 71 -25.96 4.87 -5.31
CA LEU A 71 -27.20 4.62 -4.60
C LEU A 71 -27.55 5.85 -3.75
N ALA A 72 -28.71 6.43 -3.98
CA ALA A 72 -29.25 7.54 -3.20
C ALA A 72 -30.04 7.02 -1.98
N SER A 73 -30.36 7.92 -1.04
CA SER A 73 -31.13 7.58 0.18
C SER A 73 -32.54 7.04 -0.12
N ASP A 74 -33.09 7.36 -1.30
CA ASP A 74 -34.38 6.87 -1.78
C ASP A 74 -34.30 5.50 -2.49
N GLY A 75 -33.14 4.83 -2.45
CA GLY A 75 -32.91 3.52 -3.07
C GLY A 75 -32.69 3.56 -4.60
N LYS A 76 -32.68 4.75 -5.23
CA LYS A 76 -32.47 4.89 -6.67
C LYS A 76 -31.01 5.20 -7.02
N MET A 77 -30.55 4.68 -8.14
CA MET A 77 -29.23 5.03 -8.70
C MET A 77 -29.29 6.41 -9.35
N ARG A 78 -28.49 7.35 -8.88
CA ARG A 78 -28.40 8.72 -9.39
C ARG A 78 -26.98 9.11 -9.73
N PHE A 79 -26.80 9.91 -10.78
CA PHE A 79 -25.52 10.54 -11.06
C PHE A 79 -25.13 11.47 -9.92
N THR A 80 -23.93 11.30 -9.42
CA THR A 80 -23.36 12.03 -8.30
C THR A 80 -21.96 12.50 -8.70
N ASP A 81 -21.64 13.75 -8.45
CA ASP A 81 -20.29 14.28 -8.64
C ASP A 81 -19.33 13.56 -7.67
N VAL A 82 -18.26 13.03 -8.24
CA VAL A 82 -17.27 12.24 -7.50
C VAL A 82 -15.86 12.76 -7.74
N ALA A 83 -15.01 12.56 -6.75
CA ALA A 83 -13.61 12.90 -6.81
C ALA A 83 -12.75 11.67 -6.44
N ASP A 84 -11.60 11.52 -7.07
CA ASP A 84 -10.57 10.61 -6.60
C ASP A 84 -9.89 11.15 -5.32
N THR A 85 -8.98 10.38 -4.74
CA THR A 85 -8.31 10.76 -3.48
C THR A 85 -7.54 12.07 -3.60
N GLN A 86 -6.85 12.31 -4.71
CA GLN A 86 -6.06 13.52 -4.92
C GLN A 86 -6.94 14.77 -5.07
N GLN A 87 -7.99 14.66 -5.89
CA GLN A 87 -8.97 15.71 -6.09
C GLN A 87 -9.69 16.04 -4.79
N LEU A 88 -10.06 14.98 -4.03
CA LEU A 88 -10.72 15.12 -2.74
C LEU A 88 -9.88 15.92 -1.75
N PHE A 89 -8.60 15.61 -1.62
CA PHE A 89 -7.70 16.35 -0.71
C PHE A 89 -7.59 17.84 -1.10
N ARG A 90 -7.51 18.13 -2.40
CA ARG A 90 -7.53 19.53 -2.86
C ARG A 90 -8.85 20.24 -2.58
N LEU A 91 -9.99 19.57 -2.76
CA LEU A 91 -11.30 20.12 -2.42
C LEU A 91 -11.40 20.44 -0.92
N ILE A 92 -10.94 19.54 -0.05
CA ILE A 92 -10.99 19.73 1.40
C ILE A 92 -10.18 20.96 1.83
N GLN A 93 -9.02 21.21 1.21
CA GLN A 93 -8.24 22.42 1.47
C GLN A 93 -9.02 23.70 1.20
N SER A 94 -9.92 23.67 0.21
CA SER A 94 -10.73 24.84 -0.20
C SER A 94 -12.01 25.01 0.63
N ILE A 95 -12.33 24.09 1.54
CA ILE A 95 -13.52 24.18 2.41
C ILE A 95 -13.19 25.02 3.65
N PRO A 96 -13.75 26.24 3.80
CA PRO A 96 -13.56 27.06 4.98
C PRO A 96 -14.49 26.63 6.13
N SER A 97 -14.21 25.48 6.74
CA SER A 97 -15.00 24.96 7.85
C SER A 97 -14.10 24.53 9.01
N PRO A 98 -14.45 24.90 10.27
CA PRO A 98 -13.72 24.43 11.44
C PRO A 98 -13.70 22.89 11.56
N LYS A 99 -14.73 22.21 11.03
CA LYS A 99 -14.77 20.73 11.02
C LYS A 99 -13.80 20.12 10.01
N ALA A 100 -13.37 20.87 9.00
CA ALA A 100 -12.35 20.43 8.05
C ALA A 100 -10.92 20.64 8.58
N GLU A 101 -10.75 21.44 9.62
CA GLU A 101 -9.42 21.82 10.13
C GLU A 101 -8.60 20.65 10.64
N PRO A 102 -9.13 19.72 11.46
CA PRO A 102 -8.37 18.54 11.87
C PRO A 102 -7.86 17.70 10.69
N PHE A 103 -8.65 17.62 9.62
CA PHE A 103 -8.25 16.90 8.42
C PHE A 103 -7.14 17.64 7.65
N LYS A 104 -7.19 18.97 7.58
CA LYS A 104 -6.13 19.78 6.96
C LYS A 104 -4.82 19.66 7.73
N GLN A 105 -4.87 19.67 9.06
CA GLN A 105 -3.71 19.48 9.93
C GLN A 105 -3.11 18.08 9.74
N TRP A 106 -3.95 17.05 9.67
CA TRP A 106 -3.51 15.68 9.38
C TRP A 106 -2.81 15.57 8.01
N MET A 107 -3.35 16.21 6.96
CA MET A 107 -2.69 16.24 5.64
C MET A 107 -1.34 16.97 5.70
N ALA A 108 -1.27 18.10 6.41
CA ALA A 108 -0.03 18.85 6.59
C ALA A 108 1.03 18.00 7.34
N GLN A 109 0.61 17.27 8.38
CA GLN A 109 1.51 16.37 9.10
C GLN A 109 2.05 15.26 8.21
N ILE A 110 1.18 14.57 7.43
CA ILE A 110 1.63 13.54 6.47
C ILE A 110 2.63 14.10 5.46
N ALA A 111 2.38 15.32 4.96
CA ALA A 111 3.29 15.96 4.02
C ALA A 111 4.65 16.27 4.69
N SER A 112 4.65 16.77 5.93
CA SER A 112 5.86 17.00 6.71
C SER A 112 6.63 15.71 6.96
N ASP A 113 5.95 14.67 7.48
CA ASP A 113 6.56 13.37 7.74
C ASP A 113 7.19 12.78 6.45
N ARG A 114 6.55 13.01 5.30
CA ARG A 114 7.11 12.56 4.02
C ARG A 114 8.36 13.31 3.62
N LEU A 115 8.43 14.61 3.88
CA LEU A 115 9.64 15.39 3.62
C LEU A 115 10.79 14.94 4.53
N ASP A 116 10.52 14.66 5.80
CA ASP A 116 11.50 14.12 6.75
C ASP A 116 12.01 12.75 6.29
N GLN A 117 11.12 11.86 5.85
CA GLN A 117 11.47 10.56 5.27
C GLN A 117 12.28 10.66 3.97
N MET A 118 12.16 11.74 3.21
CA MET A 118 12.99 11.98 2.03
C MET A 118 14.40 12.43 2.39
N GLN A 119 14.56 13.11 3.53
CA GLN A 119 15.87 13.51 4.07
C GLN A 119 16.55 12.36 4.80
N ASP A 120 15.78 11.56 5.54
CA ASP A 120 16.24 10.37 6.25
C ASP A 120 15.44 9.13 5.81
N PRO A 121 15.95 8.35 4.83
CA PRO A 121 15.27 7.16 4.32
C PRO A 121 15.04 6.06 5.37
N GLU A 122 15.77 6.04 6.48
CA GLU A 122 15.59 5.08 7.57
C GLU A 122 14.21 5.24 8.21
N LEU A 123 13.69 6.47 8.31
CA LEU A 123 12.34 6.75 8.80
C LEU A 123 11.26 6.08 7.94
N SER A 124 11.47 5.98 6.62
CA SER A 124 10.55 5.26 5.72
C SER A 124 10.52 3.76 6.02
N ILE A 125 11.67 3.17 6.35
CA ILE A 125 11.77 1.75 6.71
C ILE A 125 11.08 1.51 8.05
N GLN A 126 11.33 2.35 9.04
CA GLN A 126 10.68 2.28 10.36
C GLN A 126 9.16 2.42 10.23
N GLN A 127 8.68 3.37 9.44
CA GLN A 127 7.26 3.54 9.19
C GLN A 127 6.64 2.30 8.53
N ALA A 128 7.30 1.72 7.53
CA ALA A 128 6.84 0.48 6.91
C ALA A 128 6.73 -0.68 7.91
N MET A 129 7.69 -0.82 8.84
CA MET A 129 7.64 -1.83 9.90
C MET A 129 6.44 -1.60 10.84
N LEU A 130 6.20 -0.35 11.23
CA LEU A 130 5.04 0.01 12.06
C LEU A 130 3.71 -0.28 11.34
N ASP A 131 3.63 0.02 10.04
CA ASP A 131 2.43 -0.26 9.25
C ASP A 131 2.15 -1.77 9.16
N TYR A 132 3.18 -2.60 8.96
CA TYR A 132 3.01 -4.06 9.02
C TYR A 132 2.58 -4.53 10.41
N LYS A 133 3.13 -3.98 11.50
CA LYS A 133 2.68 -4.29 12.87
C LYS A 133 1.22 -3.96 13.09
N ARG A 134 0.75 -2.79 12.64
CA ARG A 134 -0.69 -2.41 12.69
C ARG A 134 -1.58 -3.35 11.92
N LEU A 135 -1.08 -3.91 10.83
CA LEU A 135 -1.79 -4.91 10.05
C LEU A 135 -1.79 -6.29 10.71
N GLY A 136 -1.14 -6.45 11.89
CA GLY A 136 -1.12 -7.68 12.67
C GLY A 136 -0.01 -8.65 12.29
N TYR A 137 1.00 -8.23 11.53
CA TYR A 137 2.14 -9.08 11.21
C TYR A 137 3.14 -9.16 12.37
N SER A 138 3.70 -10.37 12.62
CA SER A 138 4.75 -10.57 13.63
C SER A 138 6.08 -9.95 13.20
N ASP A 139 6.92 -9.60 14.17
CA ASP A 139 8.28 -9.06 13.90
C ASP A 139 9.12 -10.03 13.05
N ASN A 140 9.01 -11.34 13.29
CA ASN A 140 9.69 -12.34 12.50
C ASN A 140 9.25 -12.32 11.03
N TRP A 141 7.94 -12.22 10.78
CA TRP A 141 7.41 -12.11 9.42
C TRP A 141 7.86 -10.81 8.74
N ILE A 142 7.84 -9.68 9.47
CA ILE A 142 8.27 -8.37 8.97
C ILE A 142 9.74 -8.41 8.53
N ASN A 143 10.63 -8.94 9.37
CA ASN A 143 12.05 -9.08 9.05
C ASN A 143 12.27 -9.96 7.82
N GLN A 144 11.55 -11.07 7.72
CA GLN A 144 11.62 -11.95 6.55
C GLN A 144 11.09 -11.25 5.29
N ARG A 145 10.03 -10.44 5.42
CA ARG A 145 9.48 -9.67 4.31
C ARG A 145 10.45 -8.61 3.80
N LEU A 146 11.11 -7.88 4.68
CA LEU A 146 12.15 -6.91 4.33
C LEU A 146 13.31 -7.60 3.58
N LYS A 147 13.79 -8.73 4.09
CA LYS A 147 14.79 -9.54 3.40
C LYS A 147 14.36 -9.98 2.00
N SER A 148 13.10 -10.38 1.84
CA SER A 148 12.56 -10.75 0.53
C SER A 148 12.49 -9.57 -0.44
N MET A 149 12.34 -8.34 0.06
CA MET A 149 12.38 -7.13 -0.78
C MET A 149 13.79 -6.86 -1.31
N GLU A 150 14.80 -7.04 -0.47
CA GLU A 150 16.21 -6.94 -0.86
C GLU A 150 16.55 -7.94 -1.97
N VAL A 151 16.25 -9.23 -1.76
CA VAL A 151 16.47 -10.29 -2.75
C VAL A 151 15.71 -10.00 -4.05
N ARG A 152 14.49 -9.50 -3.96
CA ARG A 152 13.71 -9.11 -5.13
C ARG A 152 14.36 -7.96 -5.89
N LYS A 153 14.91 -6.98 -5.17
CA LYS A 153 15.63 -5.86 -5.80
C LYS A 153 16.87 -6.37 -6.54
N GLU A 154 17.69 -7.22 -5.92
CA GLU A 154 18.84 -7.82 -6.58
C GLU A 154 18.47 -8.56 -7.88
N LEU A 155 17.38 -9.34 -7.85
CA LEU A 155 16.89 -10.04 -9.04
C LEU A 155 16.47 -9.07 -10.15
N THR A 156 15.76 -8.00 -9.82
CA THR A 156 15.34 -7.00 -10.81
C THR A 156 16.52 -6.23 -11.37
N ASP A 157 17.51 -5.89 -10.55
CA ASP A 157 18.75 -5.25 -10.98
C ASP A 157 19.56 -6.17 -11.91
N GLU A 158 19.58 -7.48 -11.63
CA GLU A 158 20.21 -8.48 -12.51
C GLU A 158 19.48 -8.58 -13.85
N TRP A 159 18.16 -8.64 -13.85
CA TRP A 159 17.37 -8.64 -15.09
C TRP A 159 17.59 -7.38 -15.92
N GLN A 160 17.68 -6.22 -15.27
CA GLN A 160 18.01 -4.95 -15.96
C GLN A 160 19.39 -5.04 -16.63
N ARG A 161 20.40 -5.57 -15.91
CA ARG A 161 21.74 -5.81 -16.49
C ARG A 161 21.72 -6.77 -17.68
N ARG A 162 20.76 -7.70 -17.73
CA ARG A 162 20.55 -8.63 -18.84
C ARG A 162 19.65 -8.06 -19.95
N GLY A 163 19.31 -6.77 -19.88
CA GLY A 163 18.51 -6.08 -20.90
C GLY A 163 17.02 -6.43 -20.88
N MET A 164 16.49 -6.87 -19.72
CA MET A 164 15.04 -7.08 -19.55
C MET A 164 14.34 -5.77 -19.22
N GLU A 165 13.11 -5.59 -19.69
CA GLU A 165 12.35 -4.35 -19.54
C GLU A 165 10.87 -4.60 -19.29
N GLY A 166 10.22 -3.65 -18.58
CA GLY A 166 8.77 -3.52 -18.46
C GLY A 166 8.02 -4.83 -18.22
N LYS A 167 7.21 -5.24 -19.21
CA LYS A 167 6.35 -6.44 -19.12
C LYS A 167 7.13 -7.75 -18.98
N GLN A 168 8.40 -7.79 -19.35
CA GLN A 168 9.24 -8.98 -19.23
C GLN A 168 9.49 -9.35 -17.75
N TYR A 169 9.62 -8.36 -16.85
CA TYR A 169 9.74 -8.60 -15.41
C TYR A 169 8.53 -9.36 -14.86
N ALA A 170 7.33 -8.96 -15.25
CA ALA A 170 6.11 -9.64 -14.82
C ALA A 170 6.04 -11.07 -15.35
N ALA A 171 6.38 -11.27 -16.62
CA ALA A 171 6.39 -12.61 -17.24
C ALA A 171 7.41 -13.54 -16.59
N LEU A 172 8.65 -13.07 -16.32
CA LEU A 172 9.66 -13.86 -15.62
C LEU A 172 9.24 -14.18 -14.18
N THR A 173 8.61 -13.23 -13.49
CA THR A 173 8.06 -13.46 -12.14
C THR A 173 6.99 -14.53 -12.15
N ASP A 174 6.09 -14.50 -13.13
CA ASP A 174 5.05 -15.52 -13.28
C ASP A 174 5.64 -16.91 -13.55
N ILE A 175 6.71 -16.99 -14.34
CA ILE A 175 7.43 -18.25 -14.62
C ILE A 175 8.05 -18.81 -13.33
N ILE A 176 8.74 -17.97 -12.55
CA ILE A 176 9.31 -18.37 -11.27
C ILE A 176 8.21 -18.90 -10.34
N THR A 177 7.14 -18.14 -10.19
CA THR A 177 6.03 -18.49 -9.29
C THR A 177 5.33 -19.76 -9.74
N MET A 178 5.08 -19.91 -11.05
CA MET A 178 4.50 -21.12 -11.61
C MET A 178 5.39 -22.34 -11.35
N GLU A 179 6.70 -22.20 -11.49
CA GLU A 179 7.61 -23.33 -11.33
C GLU A 179 7.65 -23.81 -9.87
N TRP A 180 7.81 -22.91 -8.88
CA TRP A 180 7.93 -23.35 -7.50
C TRP A 180 6.58 -23.58 -6.81
N ALA A 181 5.55 -22.75 -7.08
CA ALA A 181 4.25 -22.83 -6.42
C ALA A 181 3.21 -23.65 -7.20
N GLY A 182 3.45 -23.91 -8.50
CA GLY A 182 2.47 -24.53 -9.39
C GLY A 182 1.31 -23.62 -9.79
N ARG A 183 1.44 -22.31 -9.55
CA ARG A 183 0.44 -21.27 -9.84
C ARG A 183 1.13 -20.05 -10.37
N ASN A 184 0.57 -19.36 -11.38
CA ASN A 184 1.01 -18.02 -11.74
C ASN A 184 0.52 -16.99 -10.70
N THR A 185 1.03 -15.78 -10.74
CA THR A 185 0.68 -14.73 -9.77
C THR A 185 -0.81 -14.48 -9.67
N LYS A 186 -1.54 -14.45 -10.81
CA LYS A 186 -2.98 -14.23 -10.86
C LYS A 186 -3.76 -15.37 -10.20
N SER A 187 -3.49 -16.61 -10.57
CA SER A 187 -4.15 -17.78 -9.98
C SER A 187 -3.81 -17.97 -8.51
N TYR A 188 -2.60 -17.57 -8.10
CA TYR A 188 -2.21 -17.64 -6.70
C TYR A 188 -2.95 -16.58 -5.85
N LYS A 189 -3.10 -15.35 -6.36
CA LYS A 189 -3.94 -14.33 -5.74
C LYS A 189 -5.38 -14.82 -5.57
N GLN A 190 -5.98 -15.40 -6.60
CA GLN A 190 -7.32 -15.99 -6.53
C GLN A 190 -7.41 -17.10 -5.47
N PHE A 191 -6.42 -17.99 -5.41
CA PHE A 191 -6.35 -19.04 -4.41
C PHE A 191 -6.28 -18.51 -2.97
N LYS A 192 -5.61 -17.37 -2.77
CA LYS A 192 -5.54 -16.66 -1.49
C LYS A 192 -6.76 -15.77 -1.19
N GLY A 193 -7.74 -15.69 -2.10
CA GLY A 193 -8.91 -14.83 -1.95
C GLY A 193 -8.62 -13.33 -2.00
N ILE A 194 -7.49 -12.94 -2.61
CA ILE A 194 -7.06 -11.54 -2.74
C ILE A 194 -7.19 -11.06 -4.20
N LYS A 195 -7.49 -9.77 -4.38
CA LYS A 195 -7.66 -9.17 -5.71
C LYS A 195 -6.48 -8.28 -6.08
N LYS A 196 -6.28 -7.21 -5.31
CA LYS A 196 -5.30 -6.14 -5.58
C LYS A 196 -4.09 -6.18 -4.67
N GLU A 197 -4.27 -6.76 -3.53
CA GLU A 197 -3.25 -6.85 -2.50
C GLU A 197 -1.96 -7.48 -3.07
N ASN A 198 -0.84 -7.09 -2.50
CA ASN A 198 0.44 -7.69 -2.88
C ASN A 198 0.43 -9.17 -2.47
N LEU A 199 0.73 -10.06 -3.42
CA LEU A 199 0.75 -11.50 -3.16
C LEU A 199 1.73 -11.87 -2.04
N ARG A 200 2.92 -11.26 -2.02
CA ARG A 200 3.95 -11.56 -1.02
C ARG A 200 3.54 -11.14 0.39
N ASP A 201 2.75 -10.07 0.52
CA ASP A 201 2.23 -9.63 1.82
C ASP A 201 1.15 -10.56 2.37
N ASN A 202 0.67 -11.48 1.54
CA ASN A 202 -0.32 -12.50 1.91
C ASN A 202 0.25 -13.93 1.91
N MET A 203 1.56 -14.09 1.72
CA MET A 203 2.26 -15.37 1.86
C MET A 203 2.55 -15.68 3.32
N THR A 204 2.40 -16.95 3.71
CA THR A 204 2.90 -17.46 5.00
C THR A 204 4.43 -17.38 5.05
N ASN A 205 5.02 -17.51 6.23
CA ASN A 205 6.49 -17.48 6.39
C ASN A 205 7.18 -18.50 5.48
N ILE A 206 6.65 -19.72 5.36
CA ILE A 206 7.23 -20.76 4.52
C ILE A 206 7.10 -20.45 3.03
N GLU A 207 5.92 -19.98 2.60
CA GLU A 207 5.72 -19.56 1.21
C GLU A 207 6.65 -18.40 0.84
N LEU A 208 6.81 -17.43 1.75
CA LEU A 208 7.71 -16.29 1.55
C LEU A 208 9.17 -16.71 1.47
N ALA A 209 9.60 -17.66 2.33
CA ALA A 209 10.95 -18.21 2.32
C ALA A 209 11.23 -18.97 1.00
N LEU A 210 10.30 -19.80 0.53
CA LEU A 210 10.42 -20.51 -0.74
C LEU A 210 10.45 -19.57 -1.94
N ASN A 211 9.62 -18.51 -1.93
CA ASN A 211 9.67 -17.50 -2.97
C ASN A 211 11.01 -16.75 -2.99
N THR A 212 11.53 -16.40 -1.82
CA THR A 212 12.85 -15.74 -1.67
C THR A 212 13.98 -16.64 -2.15
N LEU A 213 13.93 -17.95 -1.83
CA LEU A 213 14.88 -18.94 -2.33
C LEU A 213 14.84 -19.03 -3.86
N ALA A 214 13.65 -19.07 -4.46
CA ALA A 214 13.51 -19.10 -5.91
C ALA A 214 14.14 -17.87 -6.57
N GLU A 215 13.85 -16.68 -6.05
CA GLU A 215 14.37 -15.41 -6.57
C GLU A 215 15.89 -15.31 -6.42
N ALA A 216 16.45 -15.71 -5.27
CA ALA A 216 17.88 -15.74 -5.04
C ALA A 216 18.58 -16.75 -5.99
N ALA A 217 18.02 -17.95 -6.16
CA ALA A 217 18.57 -18.96 -7.07
C ALA A 217 18.58 -18.46 -8.52
N VAL A 218 17.51 -17.79 -8.99
CA VAL A 218 17.49 -17.16 -10.32
C VAL A 218 18.60 -16.14 -10.46
N THR A 219 18.80 -15.28 -9.45
CA THR A 219 19.85 -14.26 -9.46
C THR A 219 21.23 -14.87 -9.59
N GLU A 220 21.56 -15.87 -8.79
CA GLU A 220 22.89 -16.50 -8.82
C GLU A 220 23.14 -17.29 -10.11
N ILE A 221 22.13 -18.05 -10.60
CA ILE A 221 22.23 -18.74 -11.89
C ILE A 221 22.40 -17.72 -13.04
N SER A 222 21.69 -16.59 -12.99
CA SER A 222 21.81 -15.53 -13.98
C SER A 222 23.19 -14.88 -13.98
N LYS A 223 23.75 -14.59 -12.82
CA LYS A 223 25.12 -14.07 -12.68
C LYS A 223 26.15 -15.00 -13.31
N GLN A 224 26.02 -16.31 -13.07
CA GLN A 224 26.91 -17.33 -13.59
C GLN A 224 26.78 -17.56 -15.10
N GLN A 225 25.52 -17.72 -15.58
CA GLN A 225 25.25 -18.11 -16.97
C GLN A 225 25.20 -16.93 -17.93
N GLN A 226 25.06 -15.69 -17.43
CA GLN A 226 24.96 -14.45 -18.19
C GLN A 226 23.98 -14.53 -19.39
N PRO A 227 22.69 -14.86 -19.13
CA PRO A 227 21.72 -15.13 -20.18
C PRO A 227 21.52 -13.93 -21.10
N LYS A 228 21.49 -14.16 -22.42
CA LYS A 228 21.24 -13.13 -23.43
C LYS A 228 19.82 -13.28 -23.99
N GLY A 229 19.05 -12.20 -23.92
CA GLY A 229 17.68 -12.14 -24.43
C GLY A 229 16.66 -12.88 -23.57
N PHE A 230 15.38 -12.64 -23.87
CA PHE A 230 14.27 -13.09 -23.03
C PHE A 230 14.21 -14.62 -22.85
N GLN A 231 14.37 -15.39 -23.94
CA GLN A 231 14.24 -16.85 -23.88
C GLN A 231 15.30 -17.53 -23.00
N HIS A 232 16.52 -16.99 -22.93
CA HIS A 232 17.54 -17.50 -22.02
C HIS A 232 17.19 -17.15 -20.56
N ASN A 233 16.69 -15.94 -20.30
CA ASN A 233 16.21 -15.55 -18.97
C ASN A 233 15.01 -16.40 -18.53
N VAL A 234 14.11 -16.82 -19.44
CA VAL A 234 13.04 -17.79 -19.14
C VAL A 234 13.60 -19.14 -18.65
N ARG A 235 14.67 -19.64 -19.29
CA ARG A 235 15.32 -20.88 -18.85
C ARG A 235 15.92 -20.74 -17.45
N VAL A 236 16.63 -19.65 -17.21
CA VAL A 236 17.20 -19.34 -15.89
C VAL A 236 16.11 -19.20 -14.83
N ALA A 237 15.00 -18.51 -15.14
CA ALA A 237 13.86 -18.37 -14.24
C ALA A 237 13.23 -19.73 -13.86
N LYS A 238 13.08 -20.63 -14.84
CA LYS A 238 12.63 -22.01 -14.57
C LYS A 238 13.63 -22.79 -13.70
N SER A 239 14.92 -22.68 -14.00
CA SER A 239 15.96 -23.38 -13.22
C SER A 239 15.98 -22.93 -11.77
N GLY A 240 15.94 -21.59 -11.49
CA GLY A 240 15.87 -21.09 -10.12
C GLY A 240 14.56 -21.43 -9.42
N GLY A 241 13.43 -21.35 -10.13
CA GLY A 241 12.13 -21.82 -9.62
C GLY A 241 12.12 -23.31 -9.25
N SER A 242 12.83 -24.14 -10.02
CA SER A 242 12.92 -25.58 -9.76
C SER A 242 13.70 -25.92 -8.49
N VAL A 243 14.66 -25.09 -8.07
CA VAL A 243 15.38 -25.23 -6.79
C VAL A 243 14.40 -25.12 -5.62
N ALA A 244 13.58 -24.05 -5.61
CA ALA A 244 12.58 -23.87 -4.57
C ALA A 244 11.45 -24.94 -4.64
N LYS A 245 11.10 -25.43 -5.84
CA LYS A 245 10.17 -26.56 -6.02
C LYS A 245 10.69 -27.84 -5.38
N ALA A 246 11.97 -28.14 -5.54
CA ALA A 246 12.60 -29.30 -4.92
C ALA A 246 12.57 -29.19 -3.39
N ALA A 247 12.97 -28.03 -2.85
CA ALA A 247 12.89 -27.75 -1.41
C ALA A 247 11.46 -27.86 -0.88
N ARG A 248 10.48 -27.30 -1.57
CA ARG A 248 9.06 -27.42 -1.23
C ARG A 248 8.60 -28.87 -1.17
N LYS A 249 8.86 -29.64 -2.22
CA LYS A 249 8.46 -31.06 -2.26
C LYS A 249 9.07 -31.87 -1.14
N GLN A 250 10.35 -31.66 -0.85
CA GLN A 250 11.02 -32.34 0.25
C GLN A 250 10.37 -32.01 1.61
N LEU A 251 10.02 -30.75 1.82
CA LEU A 251 9.33 -30.31 3.03
C LEU A 251 7.92 -30.91 3.12
N GLU A 252 7.13 -30.83 2.03
CA GLU A 252 5.77 -31.39 1.97
C GLU A 252 5.75 -32.91 2.22
N ASN A 253 6.77 -33.65 1.74
CA ASN A 253 6.93 -35.07 2.02
C ASN A 253 7.15 -35.36 3.51
N GLN A 254 7.90 -34.51 4.22
CA GLN A 254 8.12 -34.66 5.65
C GLN A 254 6.92 -34.24 6.50
N LEU A 255 6.17 -33.24 6.06
CA LEU A 255 5.01 -32.71 6.78
C LEU A 255 3.73 -33.52 6.50
N GLY A 256 3.67 -34.25 5.41
CA GLY A 256 2.47 -34.97 4.97
C GLY A 256 1.33 -34.09 4.43
N HIS A 257 1.58 -32.78 4.24
CA HIS A 257 0.60 -31.84 3.67
C HIS A 257 1.27 -30.75 2.85
N SER A 258 0.50 -30.06 2.01
CA SER A 258 1.00 -28.94 1.22
C SER A 258 1.32 -27.72 2.08
N VAL A 259 2.44 -27.06 1.78
CA VAL A 259 2.81 -25.77 2.38
C VAL A 259 2.20 -24.59 1.63
N ILE A 260 1.66 -24.82 0.41
CA ILE A 260 0.89 -23.82 -0.34
C ILE A 260 -0.52 -23.78 0.24
N SER A 261 -0.85 -22.69 0.93
CA SER A 261 -2.08 -22.57 1.70
C SER A 261 -3.01 -21.48 1.13
N PRO A 262 -4.34 -21.66 1.16
CA PRO A 262 -5.29 -20.59 0.89
C PRO A 262 -5.30 -19.53 1.99
N ILE A 263 -4.80 -19.85 3.17
CA ILE A 263 -4.73 -18.96 4.32
C ILE A 263 -3.72 -17.85 4.03
N ASN A 264 -4.12 -16.60 4.17
CA ASN A 264 -3.17 -15.50 4.07
C ASN A 264 -2.45 -15.26 5.42
N ALA A 265 -1.30 -14.57 5.38
CA ALA A 265 -0.49 -14.33 6.57
C ALA A 265 -1.27 -13.64 7.71
N LYS A 266 -2.23 -12.78 7.39
CA LYS A 266 -3.10 -12.10 8.37
C LYS A 266 -4.02 -13.07 9.13
N GLN A 267 -4.48 -14.15 8.49
CA GLN A 267 -5.37 -15.14 9.10
C GLN A 267 -4.62 -16.08 10.04
N VAL A 268 -3.33 -16.33 9.79
CA VAL A 268 -2.48 -17.14 10.70
C VAL A 268 -2.23 -16.40 12.01
N LEU A 269 -2.25 -15.06 11.97
CA LEU A 269 -2.02 -14.18 13.14
C LEU A 269 -3.33 -13.83 13.87
N GLY A 270 -4.49 -14.14 13.30
CA GLY A 270 -5.83 -13.77 13.80
C GLY A 270 -6.28 -14.46 15.09
N ASN A 271 -5.42 -15.18 15.79
CA ASN A 271 -5.64 -15.65 17.17
C ASN A 271 -5.07 -14.69 18.23
N VAL A 272 -4.60 -13.50 17.87
CA VAL A 272 -4.36 -12.42 18.82
C VAL A 272 -5.71 -11.70 19.01
N PRO A 273 -6.26 -11.62 20.22
CA PRO A 273 -7.53 -10.92 20.44
C PRO A 273 -7.37 -9.48 19.94
N ASP A 274 -8.40 -8.99 19.23
CA ASP A 274 -8.57 -7.58 18.87
C ASP A 274 -8.53 -6.73 20.16
N ASN A 275 -7.33 -6.35 20.56
CA ASN A 275 -7.19 -5.23 21.47
C ASN A 275 -7.07 -4.01 20.53
N PRO A 276 -8.10 -3.17 20.44
CA PRO A 276 -7.97 -1.93 19.70
C PRO A 276 -6.91 -1.11 20.44
N VAL A 277 -5.72 -1.02 19.83
CA VAL A 277 -4.77 0.01 20.22
C VAL A 277 -5.53 1.30 20.00
N SER A 278 -5.92 1.94 21.10
CA SER A 278 -6.72 3.15 21.10
C SER A 278 -6.06 4.19 20.17
N GLU A 279 -6.83 4.71 19.23
CA GLU A 279 -6.41 5.72 18.24
C GLU A 279 -5.83 7.01 18.87
N THR A 280 -5.99 7.19 20.17
CA THR A 280 -5.38 8.26 20.97
C THR A 280 -3.84 8.17 21.06
N ALA A 281 -3.22 7.07 20.71
CA ALA A 281 -1.75 6.97 20.71
C ALA A 281 -1.08 7.73 19.54
N TYR A 282 -1.85 8.14 18.53
CA TYR A 282 -1.31 8.89 17.39
C TYR A 282 -1.12 10.38 17.63
N LEU A 283 -1.83 10.93 18.62
CA LEU A 283 -1.75 12.34 18.95
C LEU A 283 -0.80 12.63 20.13
N THR A 284 -0.27 11.60 20.80
CA THR A 284 0.52 11.79 22.03
C THR A 284 1.94 11.24 22.00
N SER A 285 2.41 10.62 20.92
CA SER A 285 3.81 10.20 20.82
C SER A 285 4.75 11.26 20.21
N THR A 286 4.43 12.53 20.31
CA THR A 286 5.43 13.59 20.37
C THR A 286 5.91 13.73 21.80
N GLU A 287 6.47 12.67 22.39
CA GLU A 287 7.42 12.87 23.45
C GLU A 287 8.61 13.59 22.84
N LYS A 288 8.69 14.88 23.24
CA LYS A 288 9.80 15.76 22.99
C LYS A 288 11.10 15.05 23.32
N ILE A 289 11.83 14.64 22.30
CA ILE A 289 13.27 14.48 22.45
C ILE A 289 13.81 15.88 22.57
N THR A 290 13.81 16.40 23.78
CA THR A 290 14.58 17.57 24.16
C THR A 290 16.06 17.19 24.03
N ARG A 291 16.66 17.52 22.90
CA ARG A 291 18.11 17.57 22.81
C ARG A 291 18.59 18.65 23.79
N PRO A 292 19.54 18.36 24.68
CA PRO A 292 20.12 19.40 25.49
C PRO A 292 20.83 20.39 24.57
N ILE A 293 20.41 21.66 24.64
CA ILE A 293 21.14 22.80 24.07
C ILE A 293 22.42 22.88 24.88
N ILE A 294 23.53 22.49 24.28
CA ILE A 294 24.86 22.79 24.83
C ILE A 294 25.09 24.26 24.53
N CYS A 295 24.82 25.09 25.50
CA CYS A 295 25.36 26.45 25.54
C CYS A 295 26.86 26.34 25.71
N ASN A 296 27.64 26.66 24.69
CA ASN A 296 29.04 27.01 24.86
C ASN A 296 29.08 28.42 25.36
N ASP A 297 29.23 28.59 26.69
CA ASP A 297 29.73 29.80 27.28
C ASP A 297 31.23 29.89 26.97
N SER A 298 31.56 30.78 26.06
CA SER A 298 32.95 31.25 25.93
C SER A 298 33.17 32.36 26.91
N GLU A 299 33.68 32.03 28.08
CA GLU A 299 34.28 33.02 28.98
C GLU A 299 35.65 33.46 28.48
N ASP A 300 35.75 34.77 28.44
CA ASP A 300 36.90 35.65 28.47
C ASP A 300 38.21 35.05 29.00
N ILE A 301 39.28 35.38 28.27
CA ILE A 301 40.59 35.64 28.88
C ILE A 301 41.23 36.85 28.20
N LYS A 302 41.48 37.87 29.02
CA LYS A 302 42.33 39.03 28.92
C LYS A 302 43.32 39.13 27.73
#